data_bd7df9d336c35e14c84c97ae06bdbf27
#
_entry.id   bd7df9d336c35e14c84c97ae06bdbf27
#
_cell.length_a   1.000
_cell.length_b   1.000
_cell.length_c   1.000
_cell.angle_alpha   90.00
_cell.angle_beta   90.00
_cell.angle_gamma   90.00
#
_symmetry.space_group_name_H-M   'P 1'
#
loop_
_entity.id
_entity.type
_entity.pdbx_description
1 polymer ?
#
loop_
_entity_poly.entity_id
_entity_poly.type
_entity_poly.pdbx_seq_one_letter_code
_entity_poly.pdbx_strand_id
1 'polypeptide(L)'
;MLREFGVPLTVERQVLYWFDPVGGTAPFERLPVHIHQDAAGEQIYGFPAIDGPDGGAKVAFFRRGTVVDDPLRLDRDVHRDEAEYMGRYLQGLMPTLPGRLLRAVPCMYTTTPDEHFVIARRDQVTVACGFSGHGFKFVPVVGEILADLAVDGGTRHPIALFDPLRLAQV
;
A
#
# COMPACT_ATOMS: atom_id res chain seq x y z
N MET A 1 16.33 14.90 -8.64
CA MET A 1 15.52 14.22 -9.68
C MET A 1 14.02 14.43 -9.44
N LEU A 2 13.34 13.81 -8.44
CA LEU A 2 11.87 14.02 -8.28
C LEU A 2 11.48 15.47 -8.01
N ARG A 3 12.31 16.27 -7.35
CA ARG A 3 12.07 17.71 -7.14
C ARG A 3 11.94 18.50 -8.45
N GLU A 4 12.62 18.06 -9.51
CA GLU A 4 12.55 18.70 -10.84
C GLU A 4 11.20 18.45 -11.51
N PHE A 5 10.50 17.40 -11.13
CA PHE A 5 9.14 17.11 -11.58
C PHE A 5 8.07 17.82 -10.74
N GLY A 6 8.45 18.53 -9.67
CA GLY A 6 7.50 19.23 -8.80
C GLY A 6 6.51 18.32 -8.08
N VAL A 7 6.89 17.05 -7.80
CA VAL A 7 6.01 16.07 -7.18
C VAL A 7 6.12 16.14 -5.66
N PRO A 8 5.11 16.64 -4.95
CA PRO A 8 5.05 16.58 -3.50
C PRO A 8 4.68 15.15 -3.07
N LEU A 9 5.58 14.46 -2.40
CA LEU A 9 5.35 13.11 -1.87
C LEU A 9 5.43 13.13 -0.36
N THR A 10 4.44 12.53 0.28
CA THR A 10 4.48 12.17 1.69
C THR A 10 4.85 10.68 1.81
N VAL A 11 5.81 10.39 2.67
CA VAL A 11 6.16 9.00 2.99
C VAL A 11 5.47 8.61 4.29
N GLU A 12 4.78 7.48 4.29
CA GLU A 12 4.06 6.97 5.45
C GLU A 12 4.55 5.57 5.78
N ARG A 13 4.87 5.33 7.06
CA ARG A 13 5.15 4.00 7.58
C ARG A 13 3.82 3.28 7.81
N GLN A 14 3.68 2.11 7.24
CA GLN A 14 2.56 1.19 7.41
C GLN A 14 3.04 -0.10 8.05
N VAL A 15 2.14 -0.89 8.65
CA VAL A 15 2.47 -2.21 9.19
C VAL A 15 1.54 -3.27 8.62
N LEU A 16 2.14 -4.36 8.19
CA LEU A 16 1.47 -5.55 7.69
C LEU A 16 1.50 -6.62 8.78
N TYR A 17 0.40 -7.31 9.01
CA TYR A 17 0.27 -8.33 10.06
C TYR A 17 -0.17 -9.66 9.45
N TRP A 18 0.34 -10.76 10.02
CA TRP A 18 -0.12 -12.12 9.74
C TRP A 18 -0.51 -12.78 11.06
N PHE A 19 -1.76 -13.17 11.15
CA PHE A 19 -2.30 -13.85 12.31
C PHE A 19 -2.57 -15.32 12.01
N ASP A 20 -2.33 -16.17 13.02
CA ASP A 20 -2.82 -17.55 13.09
C ASP A 20 -4.25 -17.49 13.63
N PRO A 21 -5.29 -17.70 12.79
CA PRO A 21 -6.68 -17.54 13.22
C PRO A 21 -7.06 -18.55 14.31
N VAL A 22 -7.98 -18.17 15.16
CA VAL A 22 -8.58 -19.10 16.13
C VAL A 22 -9.33 -20.19 15.37
N GLY A 23 -8.91 -21.44 15.57
CA GLY A 23 -9.46 -22.59 14.82
C GLY A 23 -8.74 -22.89 13.50
N GLY A 24 -7.62 -22.20 13.22
CA GLY A 24 -6.74 -22.45 12.08
C GLY A 24 -7.08 -21.66 10.82
N THR A 25 -6.25 -21.84 9.80
CA THR A 25 -6.28 -21.05 8.56
C THR A 25 -7.36 -21.49 7.56
N ALA A 26 -7.88 -22.71 7.64
CA ALA A 26 -8.79 -23.29 6.64
C ALA A 26 -9.99 -22.40 6.25
N PRO A 27 -10.69 -21.71 7.16
CA PRO A 27 -11.76 -20.78 6.79
C PRO A 27 -11.28 -19.57 6.00
N PHE A 28 -10.00 -19.21 6.13
CA PHE A 28 -9.39 -18.02 5.53
C PHE A 28 -8.68 -18.31 4.21
N GLU A 29 -8.44 -19.56 3.86
CA GLU A 29 -7.74 -19.96 2.62
C GLU A 29 -8.55 -19.63 1.35
N ARG A 30 -9.87 -19.62 1.46
CA ARG A 30 -10.79 -19.39 0.35
C ARG A 30 -11.45 -18.01 0.37
N LEU A 31 -11.07 -17.15 1.30
CA LEU A 31 -11.55 -15.76 1.31
C LEU A 31 -11.03 -15.03 0.06
N PRO A 32 -11.82 -14.14 -0.52
CA PRO A 32 -11.28 -13.21 -1.52
C PRO A 32 -10.32 -12.21 -0.87
N VAL A 33 -9.49 -11.58 -1.68
CA VAL A 33 -8.87 -10.31 -1.29
C VAL A 33 -9.99 -9.31 -1.00
N HIS A 34 -9.94 -8.66 0.14
CA HIS A 34 -11.02 -7.80 0.59
C HIS A 34 -10.52 -6.50 1.19
N ILE A 35 -11.37 -5.48 1.13
CA ILE A 35 -11.24 -4.24 1.89
C ILE A 35 -12.54 -4.10 2.69
N HIS A 36 -12.40 -3.80 3.97
CA HIS A 36 -13.50 -3.44 4.84
C HIS A 36 -13.32 -2.00 5.31
N GLN A 37 -14.39 -1.22 5.29
CA GLN A 37 -14.43 0.13 5.83
C GLN A 37 -15.51 0.18 6.91
N ASP A 38 -15.14 0.69 8.08
CA ASP A 38 -16.09 0.89 9.16
C ASP A 38 -16.87 2.22 9.02
N ALA A 39 -17.81 2.45 9.95
CA ALA A 39 -18.62 3.67 9.95
C ALA A 39 -17.81 4.95 10.22
N ALA A 40 -16.63 4.85 10.80
CA ALA A 40 -15.72 5.97 11.03
C ALA A 40 -14.82 6.26 9.82
N GLY A 41 -14.90 5.42 8.75
CA GLY A 41 -14.08 5.54 7.57
C GLY A 41 -12.73 4.82 7.66
N GLU A 42 -12.44 4.14 8.79
CA GLU A 42 -11.22 3.35 8.93
C GLU A 42 -11.27 2.13 8.01
N GLN A 43 -10.20 1.91 7.26
CA GLN A 43 -10.13 0.83 6.28
C GLN A 43 -9.06 -0.18 6.66
N ILE A 44 -9.40 -1.46 6.56
CA ILE A 44 -8.44 -2.56 6.52
C ILE A 44 -8.56 -3.29 5.20
N TYR A 45 -7.48 -3.91 4.79
CA TYR A 45 -7.49 -4.89 3.72
C TYR A 45 -6.90 -6.21 4.20
N GLY A 46 -7.33 -7.30 3.57
CA GLY A 46 -6.84 -8.63 3.88
C GLY A 46 -6.67 -9.51 2.66
N PHE A 47 -5.86 -10.53 2.86
CA PHE A 47 -5.58 -11.57 1.86
C PHE A 47 -5.89 -12.94 2.44
N PRO A 48 -6.27 -13.91 1.58
CA PRO A 48 -6.44 -15.29 2.02
C PRO A 48 -5.14 -15.86 2.61
N ALA A 49 -5.28 -16.89 3.45
CA ALA A 49 -4.16 -17.62 4.03
C ALA A 49 -3.57 -18.59 3.00
N ILE A 50 -2.76 -18.08 2.06
CA ILE A 50 -2.23 -18.82 0.91
C ILE A 50 -0.91 -19.54 1.19
N ASP A 51 -0.24 -19.21 2.28
CA ASP A 51 1.09 -19.73 2.62
C ASP A 51 1.02 -20.95 3.55
N GLY A 52 -0.12 -21.67 3.54
CA GLY A 52 -0.37 -22.84 4.37
C GLY A 52 -0.70 -22.50 5.82
N PRO A 53 -0.79 -23.54 6.68
CA PRO A 53 -1.25 -23.38 8.06
C PRO A 53 -0.34 -22.49 8.93
N ASP A 54 0.96 -22.43 8.62
CA ASP A 54 1.92 -21.63 9.37
C ASP A 54 2.08 -20.20 8.79
N GLY A 55 1.54 -19.92 7.62
CA GLY A 55 1.63 -18.61 6.95
C GLY A 55 0.69 -17.56 7.51
N GLY A 56 -0.44 -18.01 8.08
CA GLY A 56 -1.46 -17.14 8.64
C GLY A 56 -2.25 -16.34 7.62
N ALA A 57 -3.24 -15.59 8.11
CA ALA A 57 -4.02 -14.65 7.31
C ALA A 57 -3.42 -13.24 7.42
N LYS A 58 -3.18 -12.61 6.26
CA LYS A 58 -2.59 -11.28 6.18
C LYS A 58 -3.66 -10.20 6.27
N VAL A 59 -3.41 -9.20 7.12
CA VAL A 59 -4.22 -7.99 7.20
C VAL A 59 -3.35 -6.77 7.42
N ALA A 60 -3.84 -5.61 7.03
CA ALA A 60 -3.23 -4.33 7.36
C ALA A 60 -4.27 -3.20 7.34
N PHE A 61 -4.00 -2.11 8.04
CA PHE A 61 -4.73 -0.87 7.80
C PHE A 61 -4.35 -0.30 6.44
N PHE A 62 -5.33 0.33 5.79
CA PHE A 62 -5.10 1.07 4.57
C PHE A 62 -5.09 2.56 4.90
N ARG A 63 -3.96 3.23 4.63
CA ARG A 63 -3.78 4.67 4.86
C ARG A 63 -3.87 5.13 6.33
N ARG A 64 -3.47 4.27 7.25
CA ARG A 64 -3.31 4.61 8.66
C ARG A 64 -1.82 4.60 9.03
N GLY A 65 -1.01 5.24 8.23
CA GLY A 65 0.43 5.30 8.45
C GLY A 65 0.86 6.49 9.30
N THR A 66 2.06 6.40 9.82
CA THR A 66 2.75 7.52 10.44
C THR A 66 3.64 8.19 9.39
N VAL A 67 3.54 9.52 9.26
CA VAL A 67 4.40 10.29 8.34
C VAL A 67 5.86 10.13 8.76
N VAL A 68 6.71 9.90 7.77
CA VAL A 68 8.15 9.71 7.92
C VAL A 68 8.88 10.84 7.21
N ASP A 69 9.54 11.69 7.97
CA ASP A 69 10.28 12.84 7.43
C ASP A 69 11.51 12.42 6.63
N ASP A 70 12.20 11.39 7.08
CA ASP A 70 13.38 10.81 6.41
C ASP A 70 13.22 9.30 6.23
N PRO A 71 12.97 8.82 4.99
CA PRO A 71 12.81 7.39 4.71
C PRO A 71 14.00 6.52 5.10
N LEU A 72 15.22 7.11 5.18
CA LEU A 72 16.40 6.39 5.62
C LEU A 72 16.40 6.10 7.13
N ARG A 73 15.57 6.84 7.88
CA ARG A 73 15.37 6.69 9.31
C ARG A 73 14.05 5.99 9.66
N LEU A 74 13.48 5.25 8.71
CA LEU A 74 12.28 4.47 8.95
C LEU A 74 12.46 3.58 10.19
N ASP A 75 11.53 3.69 11.14
CA ASP A 75 11.42 2.74 12.22
C ASP A 75 10.98 1.38 11.65
N ARG A 76 11.87 0.39 11.76
CA ARG A 76 11.66 -0.96 11.22
C ARG A 76 11.17 -1.95 12.28
N ASP A 77 11.04 -1.50 13.52
CA ASP A 77 10.46 -2.30 14.57
C ASP A 77 8.93 -2.17 14.54
N VAL A 78 8.25 -3.25 14.87
CA VAL A 78 6.80 -3.24 15.08
C VAL A 78 6.55 -3.24 16.58
N HIS A 79 5.91 -2.19 17.05
CA HIS A 79 5.66 -2.00 18.47
C HIS A 79 4.46 -2.82 18.94
N ARG A 80 4.50 -3.21 20.20
CA ARG A 80 3.48 -4.08 20.79
C ARG A 80 2.08 -3.45 20.74
N ASP A 81 1.98 -2.16 20.99
CA ASP A 81 0.72 -1.41 20.98
C ASP A 81 0.07 -1.34 19.60
N GLU A 82 0.88 -1.29 18.52
CA GLU A 82 0.40 -1.35 17.15
C GLU A 82 -0.25 -2.71 16.85
N ALA A 83 0.40 -3.79 17.25
CA ALA A 83 -0.11 -5.15 17.06
C ALA A 83 -1.37 -5.41 17.92
N GLU A 84 -1.37 -4.93 19.17
CA GLU A 84 -2.53 -5.00 20.04
C GLU A 84 -3.71 -4.18 19.52
N TYR A 85 -3.45 -3.02 18.96
CA TYR A 85 -4.49 -2.19 18.33
C TYR A 85 -5.14 -2.92 17.15
N MET A 86 -4.33 -3.48 16.23
CA MET A 86 -4.84 -4.28 15.13
C MET A 86 -5.66 -5.47 15.63
N GLY A 87 -5.18 -6.19 16.63
CA GLY A 87 -5.90 -7.32 17.21
C GLY A 87 -7.27 -6.92 17.79
N ARG A 88 -7.34 -5.82 18.54
CA ARG A 88 -8.61 -5.31 19.10
C ARG A 88 -9.57 -4.87 17.98
N TYR A 89 -9.08 -4.21 16.93
CA TYR A 89 -9.89 -3.81 15.80
C TYR A 89 -10.52 -5.02 15.08
N LEU A 90 -9.68 -6.03 14.82
CA LEU A 90 -10.14 -7.28 14.19
C LEU A 90 -11.13 -8.05 15.06
N GLN A 91 -11.00 -8.00 16.40
CA GLN A 91 -11.94 -8.66 17.30
C GLN A 91 -13.37 -8.19 17.11
N GLY A 92 -13.56 -6.91 16.77
CA GLY A 92 -14.88 -6.35 16.46
C GLY A 92 -15.41 -6.69 15.09
N LEU A 93 -14.54 -7.03 14.14
CA LEU A 93 -14.89 -7.22 12.74
C LEU A 93 -14.90 -8.68 12.31
N MET A 94 -13.84 -9.40 12.62
CA MET A 94 -13.62 -10.81 12.29
C MET A 94 -13.10 -11.55 13.55
N PRO A 95 -13.95 -11.90 14.51
CA PRO A 95 -13.52 -12.31 15.86
C PRO A 95 -12.59 -13.54 15.92
N THR A 96 -12.60 -14.36 14.86
CA THR A 96 -11.72 -15.53 14.77
C THR A 96 -10.36 -15.22 14.16
N LEU A 97 -10.20 -14.06 13.51
CA LEU A 97 -8.96 -13.71 12.82
C LEU A 97 -7.84 -13.29 13.79
N PRO A 98 -8.06 -12.47 14.83
CA PRO A 98 -6.97 -12.09 15.74
C PRO A 98 -6.65 -13.21 16.73
N GLY A 99 -6.10 -14.31 16.24
CA GLY A 99 -5.48 -15.33 17.09
C GLY A 99 -4.06 -14.92 17.49
N ARG A 100 -3.11 -15.83 17.35
CA ARG A 100 -1.69 -15.55 17.62
C ARG A 100 -1.08 -14.72 16.49
N LEU A 101 -0.44 -13.60 16.79
CA LEU A 101 0.38 -12.89 15.82
C LEU A 101 1.59 -13.74 15.44
N LEU A 102 1.72 -14.07 14.15
CA LEU A 102 2.84 -14.84 13.62
C LEU A 102 3.98 -13.95 13.18
N ARG A 103 3.62 -12.87 12.49
CA ARG A 103 4.58 -11.97 11.88
C ARG A 103 3.97 -10.58 11.71
N ALA A 104 4.79 -9.56 11.87
CA ALA A 104 4.46 -8.20 11.46
C ALA A 104 5.67 -7.55 10.79
N VAL A 105 5.42 -6.75 9.75
CA VAL A 105 6.49 -6.13 8.95
C VAL A 105 6.09 -4.71 8.58
N PRO A 106 6.92 -3.70 8.89
CA PRO A 106 6.68 -2.35 8.40
C PRO A 106 6.96 -2.25 6.90
N CYS A 107 6.21 -1.40 6.23
CA CYS A 107 6.44 -0.99 4.85
C CYS A 107 6.23 0.52 4.71
N MET A 108 6.45 1.06 3.52
CA MET A 108 6.25 2.47 3.24
C MET A 108 5.25 2.65 2.10
N TYR A 109 4.35 3.63 2.27
CA TYR A 109 3.62 4.21 1.15
C TYR A 109 4.28 5.53 0.76
N THR A 110 4.24 5.86 -0.52
CA THR A 110 4.55 7.19 -1.03
C THR A 110 3.26 7.77 -1.62
N THR A 111 2.75 8.79 -0.96
CA THR A 111 1.42 9.33 -1.22
C THR A 111 1.53 10.72 -1.85
N THR A 112 0.81 10.94 -2.93
CA THR A 112 0.56 12.25 -3.52
C THR A 112 -0.62 12.94 -2.80
N PRO A 113 -0.76 14.26 -2.86
CA PRO A 113 -1.87 14.97 -2.21
C PRO A 113 -3.27 14.52 -2.66
N ASP A 114 -3.39 14.12 -3.92
CA ASP A 114 -4.63 13.65 -4.54
C ASP A 114 -4.71 12.12 -4.66
N GLU A 115 -3.70 11.41 -4.13
CA GLU A 115 -3.59 9.95 -4.13
C GLU A 115 -3.54 9.28 -5.51
N HIS A 116 -3.50 10.05 -6.59
CA HIS A 116 -3.27 9.54 -7.94
C HIS A 116 -1.77 9.39 -8.23
N PHE A 117 -1.43 8.42 -9.05
CA PHE A 117 -0.04 8.17 -9.47
C PHE A 117 0.54 9.38 -10.20
N VAL A 118 1.85 9.47 -10.25
CA VAL A 118 2.57 10.33 -11.18
C VAL A 118 3.31 9.45 -12.17
N ILE A 119 3.03 9.64 -13.45
CA ILE A 119 3.74 8.99 -14.56
C ILE A 119 4.06 10.07 -15.56
N ALA A 120 5.34 10.32 -15.80
CA ALA A 120 5.77 11.41 -16.69
C ALA A 120 7.13 11.12 -17.31
N ARG A 121 7.39 11.80 -18.42
CA ARG A 121 8.73 11.92 -19.01
C ARG A 121 9.14 13.37 -19.09
N ARG A 122 10.39 13.64 -18.75
CA ARG A 122 11.04 14.93 -18.97
C ARG A 122 12.44 14.69 -19.47
N ASP A 123 12.72 15.14 -20.67
CA ASP A 123 13.97 14.89 -21.37
C ASP A 123 14.28 13.37 -21.47
N GLN A 124 15.37 12.92 -20.87
CA GLN A 124 15.79 11.53 -20.84
C GLN A 124 15.33 10.77 -19.60
N VAL A 125 14.54 11.41 -18.73
CA VAL A 125 14.08 10.81 -17.48
C VAL A 125 12.60 10.49 -17.57
N THR A 126 12.27 9.20 -17.36
CA THR A 126 10.90 8.73 -17.20
C THR A 126 10.70 8.34 -15.74
N VAL A 127 9.60 8.78 -15.15
CA VAL A 127 9.29 8.50 -13.75
C VAL A 127 7.91 7.88 -13.60
N ALA A 128 7.77 6.98 -12.60
CA ALA A 128 6.50 6.55 -12.04
C ALA A 128 6.64 6.54 -10.52
N CYS A 129 5.81 7.28 -9.80
CA CYS A 129 5.87 7.40 -8.35
C CYS A 129 4.52 7.78 -7.75
N GLY A 130 4.48 7.90 -6.41
CA GLY A 130 3.26 8.30 -5.71
C GLY A 130 2.12 7.31 -5.86
N PHE A 131 2.42 6.00 -5.76
CA PHE A 131 1.41 4.96 -5.94
C PHE A 131 0.43 4.82 -4.77
N SER A 132 0.59 5.61 -3.72
CA SER A 132 -0.39 5.83 -2.63
C SER A 132 -0.98 4.54 -2.04
N GLY A 133 -0.14 3.49 -1.91
CA GLY A 133 -0.50 2.20 -1.32
C GLY A 133 -1.33 1.26 -2.20
N HIS A 134 -1.63 1.60 -3.46
CA HIS A 134 -2.47 0.76 -4.31
C HIS A 134 -1.93 0.50 -5.73
N GLY A 135 -0.63 0.70 -5.96
CA GLY A 135 -0.01 0.59 -7.27
C GLY A 135 0.29 -0.83 -7.74
N PHE A 136 0.44 -1.81 -6.85
CA PHE A 136 0.97 -3.13 -7.20
C PHE A 136 0.18 -3.83 -8.33
N LYS A 137 -1.14 -3.77 -8.30
CA LYS A 137 -2.01 -4.35 -9.34
C LYS A 137 -1.82 -3.73 -10.73
N PHE A 138 -1.22 -2.55 -10.82
CA PHE A 138 -0.98 -1.83 -12.07
C PHE A 138 0.43 -2.02 -12.64
N VAL A 139 1.31 -2.76 -11.95
CA VAL A 139 2.72 -2.96 -12.36
C VAL A 139 2.87 -3.37 -13.84
N PRO A 140 2.09 -4.31 -14.40
CA PRO A 140 2.25 -4.68 -15.82
C PRO A 140 1.99 -3.52 -16.77
N VAL A 141 0.86 -2.81 -16.61
CA VAL A 141 0.51 -1.70 -17.49
C VAL A 141 1.41 -0.48 -17.27
N VAL A 142 1.83 -0.23 -16.03
CA VAL A 142 2.80 0.85 -15.74
C VAL A 142 4.15 0.53 -16.38
N GLY A 143 4.57 -0.72 -16.36
CA GLY A 143 5.79 -1.17 -17.05
C GLY A 143 5.74 -0.94 -18.55
N GLU A 144 4.61 -1.25 -19.21
CA GLU A 144 4.39 -0.97 -20.64
C GLU A 144 4.46 0.54 -20.91
N ILE A 145 3.72 1.35 -20.14
CA ILE A 145 3.74 2.81 -20.25
C ILE A 145 5.15 3.38 -20.13
N LEU A 146 5.92 2.93 -19.12
CA LEU A 146 7.28 3.41 -18.92
C LEU A 146 8.21 3.03 -20.07
N ALA A 147 8.05 1.83 -20.64
CA ALA A 147 8.81 1.40 -21.82
C ALA A 147 8.47 2.26 -23.04
N ASP A 148 7.19 2.48 -23.34
CA ASP A 148 6.73 3.35 -24.43
C ASP A 148 7.29 4.77 -24.26
N LEU A 149 7.16 5.35 -23.09
CA LEU A 149 7.67 6.68 -22.79
C LEU A 149 9.19 6.78 -22.95
N ALA A 150 9.93 5.76 -22.54
CA ALA A 150 11.39 5.76 -22.61
C ALA A 150 11.89 5.59 -24.06
N VAL A 151 11.27 4.72 -24.85
CA VAL A 151 11.71 4.36 -26.20
C VAL A 151 11.13 5.35 -27.24
N ASP A 152 9.81 5.52 -27.22
CA ASP A 152 9.07 6.23 -28.26
C ASP A 152 8.71 7.67 -27.88
N GLY A 153 8.89 8.04 -26.61
CA GLY A 153 8.57 9.36 -26.09
C GLY A 153 7.09 9.62 -25.84
N GLY A 154 6.23 8.65 -26.12
CA GLY A 154 4.79 8.71 -25.93
C GLY A 154 4.21 7.33 -25.71
N THR A 155 2.96 7.23 -25.24
CA THR A 155 2.24 5.98 -25.06
C THR A 155 0.81 6.09 -25.55
N ARG A 156 0.21 4.98 -25.97
CA ARG A 156 -1.22 4.90 -26.33
C ARG A 156 -2.16 4.90 -25.11
N HIS A 157 -1.62 4.67 -23.92
CA HIS A 157 -2.41 4.63 -22.72
C HIS A 157 -2.85 6.03 -22.28
N PRO A 158 -4.07 6.21 -21.73
CA PRO A 158 -4.57 7.50 -21.29
C PRO A 158 -3.95 7.89 -19.94
N ILE A 159 -2.77 8.51 -19.97
CA ILE A 159 -2.00 8.88 -18.76
C ILE A 159 -2.16 10.35 -18.34
N ALA A 160 -3.07 11.11 -18.96
CA ALA A 160 -3.24 12.53 -18.66
C ALA A 160 -3.56 12.80 -17.17
N LEU A 161 -4.31 11.88 -16.51
CA LEU A 161 -4.58 11.96 -15.07
C LEU A 161 -3.30 11.92 -14.23
N PHE A 162 -2.24 11.31 -14.74
CA PHE A 162 -0.98 11.08 -14.02
C PHE A 162 0.09 12.14 -14.26
N ASP A 163 -0.25 13.20 -15.02
CA ASP A 163 0.64 14.33 -15.26
C ASP A 163 0.93 15.08 -13.95
N PRO A 164 2.21 15.28 -13.56
CA PRO A 164 2.55 16.01 -12.34
C PRO A 164 2.07 17.46 -12.32
N LEU A 165 1.81 18.09 -13.47
CA LEU A 165 1.33 19.47 -13.55
C LEU A 165 -0.02 19.67 -12.85
N ARG A 166 -0.83 18.61 -12.69
CA ARG A 166 -2.08 18.67 -11.92
C ARG A 166 -1.85 19.03 -10.44
N LEU A 167 -0.66 18.71 -9.90
CA LEU A 167 -0.29 18.97 -8.52
C LEU A 167 0.22 20.40 -8.27
N ALA A 168 0.45 21.16 -9.33
CA ALA A 168 0.90 22.55 -9.23
C ALA A 168 -0.21 23.53 -8.79
N GLN A 169 -1.45 23.05 -8.68
CA GLN A 169 -2.64 23.85 -8.31
C GLN A 169 -3.18 23.49 -6.92
N VAL A 170 -2.47 22.65 -6.15
CA VAL A 170 -2.87 22.19 -4.82
C VAL A 170 -2.10 22.94 -3.73
#